data_f2b377b7ee3c62b192990904e7572a45
#
_entry.id   f2b377b7ee3c62b192990904e7572a45
#
_cell.length_a   1.000
_cell.length_b   1.000
_cell.length_c   1.000
_cell.angle_alpha   90.00
_cell.angle_beta   90.00
_cell.angle_gamma   90.00
#
_symmetry.space_group_name_H-M   'P 1'
#
loop_
_entity.id
_entity.type
_entity.pdbx_description
1 polymer ?
#
loop_
_entity_poly.entity_id
_entity_poly.type
_entity_poly.pdbx_seq_one_letter_code
_entity_poly.pdbx_strand_id
1 'polypeptide(L)'
;MLILVPSILIAIGDPVPLPTSVEDFLQPGTQPDDMIQMLDPLSSSNTCQACHGDYLQESFHEPWDGWVGNLMAQSARDPIWHAALTIANQDATDSGEYCIRCHAPVGWYRGHSLPSDGSALEDGFFENDFDGVNCQICHRAVSPVAVPGDPVEDDAVRAALEFPPGDGYGNGRLILDPVDSRRGPYSDIPNAPGMNLHSPTPAIHSPFHQRS
;
A
#
# COMPACT_ATOMS: atom_id res chain seq x y z
N MET A 1 39.52 -36.84 -41.51
CA MET A 1 38.98 -35.55 -42.00
C MET A 1 38.09 -35.01 -40.92
N LEU A 2 38.62 -34.07 -40.09
CA LEU A 2 37.91 -33.50 -38.96
C LEU A 2 37.23 -32.26 -39.46
N ILE A 3 35.88 -32.24 -39.41
CA ILE A 3 35.08 -31.07 -39.81
C ILE A 3 34.99 -30.18 -38.57
N LEU A 4 35.71 -29.07 -38.55
CA LEU A 4 35.54 -27.98 -37.60
C LEU A 4 34.26 -27.20 -37.95
N VAL A 5 33.20 -27.35 -37.15
CA VAL A 5 32.04 -26.49 -37.24
C VAL A 5 32.34 -25.19 -36.47
N PRO A 6 32.34 -24.02 -37.11
CA PRO A 6 32.54 -22.78 -36.40
C PRO A 6 31.32 -22.50 -35.51
N SER A 7 31.53 -22.40 -34.20
CA SER A 7 30.52 -21.90 -33.27
C SER A 7 30.34 -20.40 -33.52
N ILE A 8 29.23 -20.04 -34.13
CA ILE A 8 28.80 -18.62 -34.21
C ILE A 8 28.31 -18.23 -32.83
N LEU A 9 29.13 -17.50 -32.07
CA LEU A 9 28.63 -16.74 -30.92
C LEU A 9 27.79 -15.59 -31.43
N ILE A 10 26.47 -15.73 -31.35
CA ILE A 10 25.56 -14.58 -31.49
C ILE A 10 25.71 -13.81 -30.19
N ALA A 11 26.36 -12.66 -30.23
CA ALA A 11 26.31 -11.70 -29.14
C ALA A 11 24.88 -11.16 -29.12
N ILE A 12 24.07 -11.71 -28.23
CA ILE A 12 22.78 -11.11 -27.88
C ILE A 12 23.18 -9.86 -27.08
N GLY A 13 23.01 -8.68 -27.67
CA GLY A 13 23.18 -7.43 -26.95
C GLY A 13 22.21 -7.41 -25.78
N ASP A 14 22.57 -6.72 -24.69
CA ASP A 14 21.67 -6.53 -23.57
C ASP A 14 20.34 -5.95 -24.08
N PRO A 15 19.20 -6.48 -23.61
CA PRO A 15 17.90 -5.96 -24.01
C PRO A 15 17.83 -4.47 -23.64
N VAL A 16 17.41 -3.65 -24.60
CA VAL A 16 17.15 -2.23 -24.34
C VAL A 16 15.76 -2.15 -23.73
N PRO A 17 15.60 -1.58 -22.54
CA PRO A 17 14.28 -1.42 -21.92
C PRO A 17 13.33 -0.63 -22.83
N LEU A 18 12.04 -0.91 -22.73
CA LEU A 18 11.02 -0.07 -23.34
C LEU A 18 11.13 1.34 -22.73
N PRO A 19 11.08 2.39 -23.55
CA PRO A 19 11.23 3.77 -23.07
C PRO A 19 9.92 4.31 -22.48
N THR A 20 9.47 3.68 -21.40
CA THR A 20 8.32 4.11 -20.61
C THR A 20 8.72 5.13 -19.55
N SER A 21 7.74 5.78 -18.95
CA SER A 21 7.89 6.74 -17.87
C SER A 21 6.87 6.45 -16.76
N VAL A 22 6.97 7.15 -15.64
CA VAL A 22 6.04 6.99 -14.50
C VAL A 22 4.58 7.18 -14.92
N GLU A 23 4.30 8.10 -15.84
CA GLU A 23 2.96 8.41 -16.33
C GLU A 23 2.29 7.21 -17.02
N ASP A 24 3.09 6.32 -17.64
CA ASP A 24 2.57 5.11 -18.28
C ASP A 24 2.03 4.09 -17.25
N PHE A 25 2.45 4.21 -16.00
CA PHE A 25 2.07 3.31 -14.90
C PHE A 25 1.10 3.96 -13.90
N LEU A 26 0.67 5.20 -14.15
CA LEU A 26 -0.24 5.92 -13.27
C LEU A 26 -1.58 5.17 -13.13
N GLN A 27 -2.00 4.94 -11.89
CA GLN A 27 -3.28 4.35 -11.57
C GLN A 27 -4.16 5.39 -10.85
N PRO A 28 -5.48 5.36 -11.06
CA PRO A 28 -6.38 6.28 -10.36
C PRO A 28 -6.45 6.00 -8.85
N GLY A 29 -7.00 6.95 -8.11
CA GLY A 29 -7.08 6.94 -6.65
C GLY A 29 -6.06 7.90 -6.04
N THR A 30 -5.78 7.77 -4.75
CA THR A 30 -4.83 8.62 -4.05
C THR A 30 -3.43 8.49 -4.64
N GLN A 31 -2.76 9.61 -4.85
CA GLN A 31 -1.39 9.70 -5.37
C GLN A 31 -0.41 10.09 -4.26
N PRO A 32 0.92 9.92 -4.44
CA PRO A 32 1.91 10.37 -3.48
C PRO A 32 1.79 11.87 -3.15
N ASP A 33 1.50 12.72 -4.14
CA ASP A 33 1.34 14.16 -3.93
C ASP A 33 0.12 14.50 -3.09
N ASP A 34 -0.97 13.73 -3.21
CA ASP A 34 -2.14 13.86 -2.34
C ASP A 34 -1.76 13.58 -0.87
N MET A 35 -0.79 12.68 -0.67
CA MET A 35 -0.34 12.28 0.65
C MET A 35 0.71 13.23 1.25
N ILE A 36 1.47 13.97 0.44
CA ILE A 36 2.37 15.03 0.92
C ILE A 36 1.58 16.16 1.60
N GLN A 37 0.33 16.34 1.22
CA GLN A 37 -0.60 17.25 1.90
C GLN A 37 -1.26 16.61 3.13
N MET A 38 -0.89 15.37 3.48
CA MET A 38 -1.47 14.69 4.63
C MET A 38 -1.12 15.41 5.92
N LEU A 39 -2.14 15.66 6.67
CA LEU A 39 -2.01 16.17 8.04
C LEU A 39 -1.43 15.08 8.97
N ASP A 40 -1.66 13.82 8.64
CA ASP A 40 -1.24 12.67 9.43
C ASP A 40 -0.47 11.65 8.56
N PRO A 41 0.84 11.50 8.73
CA PRO A 41 1.65 10.54 7.96
C PRO A 41 1.22 9.09 8.23
N LEU A 42 1.54 8.19 7.29
CA LEU A 42 1.34 6.76 7.49
C LEU A 42 2.37 6.23 8.49
N SER A 43 1.87 5.74 9.62
CA SER A 43 2.72 5.16 10.67
C SER A 43 3.01 3.69 10.39
N SER A 44 4.13 3.21 10.90
CA SER A 44 4.43 1.77 10.96
C SER A 44 3.38 1.02 11.76
N SER A 45 3.09 -0.23 11.35
CA SER A 45 2.19 -1.13 12.06
C SER A 45 2.62 -1.42 13.49
N ASN A 46 3.89 -1.27 13.83
CA ASN A 46 4.40 -1.40 15.19
C ASN A 46 3.67 -0.47 16.18
N THR A 47 3.19 0.67 15.71
CA THR A 47 2.40 1.59 16.56
C THR A 47 1.04 1.03 16.93
N CYS A 48 0.50 0.11 16.13
CA CYS A 48 -0.78 -0.54 16.36
C CYS A 48 -0.64 -1.74 17.31
N GLN A 49 0.51 -2.42 17.30
CA GLN A 49 0.78 -3.62 18.08
C GLN A 49 0.49 -3.43 19.57
N ALA A 50 0.86 -2.29 20.13
CA ALA A 50 0.72 -2.00 21.58
C ALA A 50 -0.72 -2.16 22.10
N CYS A 51 -1.72 -1.98 21.23
CA CYS A 51 -3.14 -2.09 21.57
C CYS A 51 -3.85 -3.21 20.83
N HIS A 52 -3.29 -3.71 19.73
CA HIS A 52 -3.89 -4.72 18.85
C HIS A 52 -3.08 -6.02 18.78
N GLY A 53 -2.11 -6.21 19.67
CA GLY A 53 -1.32 -7.43 19.83
C GLY A 53 -0.91 -7.66 21.28
N ASP A 54 -0.50 -8.89 21.61
CA ASP A 54 0.12 -9.31 22.88
C ASP A 54 -0.71 -9.11 24.16
N TYR A 55 -2.02 -8.86 24.08
CA TYR A 55 -2.86 -8.68 25.26
C TYR A 55 -3.58 -9.96 25.72
N LEU A 56 -3.68 -10.98 24.87
CA LEU A 56 -4.18 -12.29 25.22
C LEU A 56 -3.06 -13.32 25.12
N GLN A 57 -2.39 -13.60 26.21
CA GLN A 57 -1.17 -14.43 26.27
C GLN A 57 -1.31 -15.88 25.77
N GLU A 58 -2.51 -16.33 25.42
CA GLU A 58 -2.79 -17.72 25.03
C GLU A 58 -3.48 -17.89 23.66
N SER A 59 -3.66 -16.81 22.90
CA SER A 59 -4.38 -16.91 21.62
C SER A 59 -3.77 -16.02 20.53
N PHE A 60 -3.45 -16.61 19.39
CA PHE A 60 -3.09 -15.92 18.14
C PHE A 60 -4.33 -15.33 17.44
N HIS A 61 -5.19 -14.63 18.18
CA HIS A 61 -6.47 -14.11 17.67
C HIS A 61 -6.52 -12.59 17.62
N GLU A 62 -5.44 -11.95 17.96
CA GLU A 62 -5.35 -10.50 17.91
C GLU A 62 -5.11 -10.03 16.48
N PRO A 63 -5.59 -8.83 16.12
CA PRO A 63 -5.42 -8.29 14.77
C PRO A 63 -3.96 -8.26 14.29
N TRP A 64 -3.04 -7.94 15.18
CA TRP A 64 -1.60 -7.93 14.91
C TRP A 64 -1.09 -9.32 14.51
N ASP A 65 -1.42 -10.36 15.27
CA ASP A 65 -0.95 -11.72 15.03
C ASP A 65 -1.44 -12.25 13.69
N GLY A 66 -2.71 -11.99 13.37
CA GLY A 66 -3.30 -12.36 12.09
C GLY A 66 -2.68 -11.62 10.90
N TRP A 67 -2.27 -10.37 11.11
CA TRP A 67 -1.67 -9.55 10.07
C TRP A 67 -0.17 -9.87 9.88
N VAL A 68 0.63 -9.90 10.94
CA VAL A 68 2.09 -9.98 10.85
C VAL A 68 2.57 -11.27 10.16
N GLY A 69 1.81 -12.33 10.28
CA GLY A 69 2.11 -13.64 9.66
C GLY A 69 1.58 -13.82 8.24
N ASN A 70 0.83 -12.86 7.68
CA ASN A 70 0.21 -13.03 6.38
C ASN A 70 1.01 -12.40 5.23
N LEU A 71 0.64 -12.75 3.99
CA LEU A 71 1.34 -12.29 2.78
C LEU A 71 1.23 -10.78 2.57
N MET A 72 0.21 -10.12 3.09
CA MET A 72 0.05 -8.66 2.96
C MET A 72 1.12 -7.93 3.77
N ALA A 73 1.36 -8.35 5.02
CA ALA A 73 2.43 -7.80 5.85
C ALA A 73 3.82 -8.04 5.26
N GLN A 74 3.99 -9.14 4.52
CA GLN A 74 5.27 -9.56 3.96
C GLN A 74 5.47 -9.11 2.51
N SER A 75 4.51 -8.42 1.89
CA SER A 75 4.52 -8.11 0.46
C SER A 75 5.74 -7.30 0.00
N ALA A 76 6.23 -6.39 0.85
CA ALA A 76 7.42 -5.58 0.56
C ALA A 76 8.76 -6.30 0.88
N ARG A 77 8.70 -7.44 1.57
CA ARG A 77 9.89 -8.24 1.97
C ARG A 77 10.03 -9.52 1.15
N ASP A 78 9.09 -9.82 0.27
CA ASP A 78 9.08 -11.03 -0.54
C ASP A 78 10.25 -11.01 -1.55
N PRO A 79 11.19 -11.98 -1.47
CA PRO A 79 12.32 -12.04 -2.39
C PRO A 79 11.90 -12.30 -3.84
N ILE A 80 10.77 -12.98 -4.07
CA ILE A 80 10.23 -13.21 -5.41
C ILE A 80 9.75 -11.88 -6.01
N TRP A 81 9.08 -11.05 -5.21
CA TRP A 81 8.70 -9.71 -5.64
C TRP A 81 9.92 -8.85 -6.00
N HIS A 82 10.97 -8.84 -5.18
CA HIS A 82 12.20 -8.09 -5.48
C HIS A 82 12.86 -8.55 -6.79
N ALA A 83 12.87 -9.85 -7.06
CA ALA A 83 13.35 -10.38 -8.32
C ALA A 83 12.48 -9.93 -9.51
N ALA A 84 11.17 -9.99 -9.36
CA ALA A 84 10.22 -9.54 -10.38
C ALA A 84 10.33 -8.02 -10.63
N LEU A 85 10.50 -7.22 -9.58
CA LEU A 85 10.75 -5.77 -9.67
C LEU A 85 12.00 -5.46 -10.51
N THR A 86 13.08 -6.21 -10.27
CA THR A 86 14.33 -6.09 -11.05
C THR A 86 14.09 -6.40 -12.52
N ILE A 87 13.39 -7.49 -12.83
CA ILE A 87 13.09 -7.89 -14.21
C ILE A 87 12.18 -6.83 -14.89
N ALA A 88 11.15 -6.36 -14.20
CA ALA A 88 10.23 -5.36 -14.74
C ALA A 88 10.99 -4.10 -15.19
N ASN A 89 11.90 -3.57 -14.36
CA ASN A 89 12.70 -2.40 -14.70
C ASN A 89 13.76 -2.66 -15.81
N GLN A 90 14.16 -3.92 -16.02
CA GLN A 90 14.98 -4.30 -17.18
C GLN A 90 14.19 -4.29 -18.48
N ASP A 91 12.89 -4.63 -18.41
CA ASP A 91 12.03 -4.72 -19.58
C ASP A 91 11.42 -3.36 -19.97
N ALA A 92 11.06 -2.55 -18.98
CA ALA A 92 10.43 -1.23 -19.18
C ALA A 92 10.91 -0.24 -18.12
N THR A 93 11.40 0.91 -18.55
CA THR A 93 11.88 1.98 -17.66
C THR A 93 10.74 2.41 -16.71
N ASP A 94 11.06 2.58 -15.43
CA ASP A 94 10.13 3.01 -14.36
C ASP A 94 8.94 2.07 -14.10
N SER A 95 8.88 0.87 -14.66
CA SER A 95 7.78 -0.07 -14.45
C SER A 95 7.66 -0.56 -13.00
N GLY A 96 8.74 -0.48 -12.23
CA GLY A 96 8.74 -0.78 -10.81
C GLY A 96 7.80 0.10 -10.00
N GLU A 97 7.51 1.31 -10.46
CA GLU A 97 6.52 2.23 -9.87
C GLU A 97 5.18 1.53 -9.65
N TYR A 98 4.69 0.83 -10.67
CA TYR A 98 3.45 0.06 -10.59
C TYR A 98 3.50 -1.07 -9.55
N CYS A 99 4.65 -1.74 -9.43
CA CYS A 99 4.84 -2.83 -8.49
C CYS A 99 4.89 -2.32 -7.04
N ILE A 100 5.67 -1.24 -6.79
CA ILE A 100 5.88 -0.66 -5.47
C ILE A 100 4.55 -0.16 -4.88
N ARG A 101 3.68 0.44 -5.70
CA ARG A 101 2.36 0.91 -5.27
C ARG A 101 1.54 -0.14 -4.50
N CYS A 102 1.63 -1.41 -4.90
CA CYS A 102 0.86 -2.49 -4.29
C CYS A 102 1.65 -3.29 -3.26
N HIS A 103 2.96 -3.48 -3.48
CA HIS A 103 3.78 -4.33 -2.62
C HIS A 103 4.42 -3.58 -1.45
N ALA A 104 4.76 -2.30 -1.64
CA ALA A 104 5.26 -1.41 -0.61
C ALA A 104 4.46 -0.09 -0.59
N PRO A 105 3.12 -0.16 -0.39
CA PRO A 105 2.25 1.01 -0.55
C PRO A 105 2.60 2.15 0.41
N VAL A 106 3.10 1.87 1.61
CA VAL A 106 3.54 2.91 2.55
C VAL A 106 4.65 3.75 1.93
N GLY A 107 5.69 3.10 1.40
CA GLY A 107 6.79 3.77 0.72
C GLY A 107 6.33 4.50 -0.54
N TRP A 108 5.43 3.89 -1.31
CA TRP A 108 4.88 4.52 -2.50
C TRP A 108 4.16 5.84 -2.17
N TYR A 109 3.25 5.82 -1.20
CA TYR A 109 2.52 7.03 -0.77
C TYR A 109 3.41 8.09 -0.14
N ARG A 110 4.56 7.71 0.40
CA ARG A 110 5.57 8.63 0.94
C ARG A 110 6.51 9.20 -0.14
N GLY A 111 6.33 8.82 -1.39
CA GLY A 111 7.16 9.25 -2.51
C GLY A 111 8.50 8.51 -2.63
N HIS A 112 8.65 7.36 -1.98
CA HIS A 112 9.87 6.55 -1.99
C HIS A 112 9.87 5.47 -3.09
N SER A 113 9.06 5.65 -4.12
CA SER A 113 9.00 4.72 -5.26
C SER A 113 10.02 5.02 -6.35
N LEU A 114 10.69 6.16 -6.29
CA LEU A 114 11.71 6.55 -7.28
C LEU A 114 13.09 6.74 -6.62
N PRO A 115 14.13 6.08 -7.15
CA PRO A 115 14.16 5.19 -8.33
C PRO A 115 13.25 3.94 -8.17
N SER A 116 12.65 3.51 -9.27
CA SER A 116 11.62 2.45 -9.27
C SER A 116 12.17 1.03 -9.03
N ASP A 117 13.44 0.91 -8.70
CA ASP A 117 14.13 -0.33 -8.34
C ASP A 117 13.99 -0.71 -6.85
N GLY A 118 13.28 0.11 -6.09
CA GLY A 118 13.05 -0.09 -4.65
C GLY A 118 14.19 0.41 -3.75
N SER A 119 15.24 1.01 -4.32
CA SER A 119 16.40 1.51 -3.54
C SER A 119 16.08 2.71 -2.65
N ALA A 120 14.97 3.40 -2.91
CA ALA A 120 14.50 4.52 -2.10
C ALA A 120 13.61 4.11 -0.93
N LEU A 121 13.23 2.83 -0.82
CA LEU A 121 12.44 2.35 0.30
C LEU A 121 13.24 2.35 1.60
N GLU A 122 12.63 2.82 2.67
CA GLU A 122 13.27 3.00 3.97
C GLU A 122 12.72 2.03 5.03
N ASP A 123 13.62 1.48 5.86
CA ASP A 123 13.29 0.64 7.01
C ASP A 123 13.49 1.45 8.28
N GLY A 124 12.39 1.81 8.94
CA GLY A 124 12.39 2.59 10.16
C GLY A 124 11.38 2.09 11.18
N PHE A 125 11.60 2.39 12.44
CA PHE A 125 10.73 1.92 13.53
C PHE A 125 9.34 2.56 13.50
N PHE A 126 9.26 3.87 13.25
CA PHE A 126 7.98 4.60 13.22
C PHE A 126 7.41 4.75 11.82
N GLU A 127 8.28 4.72 10.83
CA GLU A 127 7.98 4.87 9.41
C GLU A 127 8.70 3.76 8.68
N ASN A 128 7.97 2.74 8.24
CA ASN A 128 8.55 1.53 7.65
C ASN A 128 7.86 1.22 6.32
N ASP A 129 8.58 1.45 5.23
CA ASP A 129 8.08 1.17 3.89
C ASP A 129 7.97 -0.34 3.61
N PHE A 130 8.74 -1.14 4.37
CA PHE A 130 8.70 -2.60 4.28
C PHE A 130 7.59 -3.26 5.10
N ASP A 131 6.70 -2.48 5.70
CA ASP A 131 5.50 -3.02 6.37
C ASP A 131 4.50 -3.66 5.39
N GLY A 132 4.74 -3.54 4.08
CA GLY A 132 3.84 -4.07 3.06
C GLY A 132 2.48 -3.36 3.10
N VAL A 133 1.40 -4.14 2.90
CA VAL A 133 0.04 -3.62 3.10
C VAL A 133 -0.25 -3.59 4.59
N ASN A 134 0.03 -2.45 5.20
CA ASN A 134 -0.04 -2.26 6.65
C ASN A 134 -1.47 -1.96 7.15
N CYS A 135 -1.61 -1.82 8.47
CA CYS A 135 -2.90 -1.57 9.11
C CYS A 135 -3.57 -0.31 8.57
N GLN A 136 -2.82 0.77 8.36
CA GLN A 136 -3.39 2.05 7.91
C GLN A 136 -3.81 2.03 6.44
N ILE A 137 -3.14 1.25 5.59
CA ILE A 137 -3.56 1.10 4.19
C ILE A 137 -4.99 0.56 4.11
N CYS A 138 -5.33 -0.41 4.96
CA CYS A 138 -6.70 -0.92 5.04
C CYS A 138 -7.63 0.03 5.81
N HIS A 139 -7.21 0.45 7.01
CA HIS A 139 -8.11 1.18 7.92
C HIS A 139 -8.30 2.67 7.58
N ARG A 140 -7.51 3.23 6.65
CA ARG A 140 -7.75 4.55 6.05
C ARG A 140 -8.38 4.47 4.66
N ALA A 141 -8.61 3.24 4.15
CA ALA A 141 -9.22 3.06 2.84
C ALA A 141 -10.68 3.55 2.83
N VAL A 142 -10.99 4.33 1.79
CA VAL A 142 -12.31 4.84 1.48
C VAL A 142 -12.89 4.05 0.31
N SER A 143 -14.17 3.73 0.35
CA SER A 143 -14.84 3.10 -0.78
C SER A 143 -14.71 3.98 -2.05
N PRO A 144 -14.25 3.44 -3.18
CA PRO A 144 -14.18 4.23 -4.42
C PRO A 144 -15.56 4.57 -4.98
N VAL A 145 -16.58 3.85 -4.56
CA VAL A 145 -17.98 4.07 -4.96
C VAL A 145 -18.80 4.39 -3.72
N ALA A 146 -19.52 5.50 -3.74
CA ALA A 146 -20.42 5.87 -2.66
C ALA A 146 -21.52 4.81 -2.48
N VAL A 147 -21.72 4.35 -1.24
CA VAL A 147 -22.77 3.40 -0.88
C VAL A 147 -23.59 3.93 0.29
N PRO A 148 -24.87 3.54 0.41
CA PRO A 148 -25.68 3.95 1.55
C PRO A 148 -25.04 3.55 2.89
N GLY A 149 -24.88 4.52 3.78
CA GLY A 149 -24.28 4.35 5.09
C GLY A 149 -22.77 4.62 5.15
N ASP A 150 -22.14 5.02 4.05
CA ASP A 150 -20.78 5.54 4.08
C ASP A 150 -20.68 6.75 5.02
N PRO A 151 -19.53 6.94 5.67
CA PRO A 151 -19.23 8.17 6.39
C PRO A 151 -19.34 9.39 5.47
N VAL A 152 -19.88 10.49 5.99
CA VAL A 152 -20.02 11.74 5.22
C VAL A 152 -18.66 12.32 4.81
N GLU A 153 -17.63 12.04 5.57
CA GLU A 153 -16.25 12.42 5.32
C GLU A 153 -15.70 11.77 4.03
N ASP A 154 -16.17 10.59 3.67
CA ASP A 154 -15.71 9.83 2.50
C ASP A 154 -16.06 10.56 1.19
N ASP A 155 -17.16 11.29 1.13
CA ASP A 155 -17.52 12.11 -0.03
C ASP A 155 -16.49 13.22 -0.28
N ALA A 156 -16.03 13.86 0.78
CA ALA A 156 -15.03 14.92 0.69
C ALA A 156 -13.68 14.35 0.22
N VAL A 157 -13.29 13.17 0.73
CA VAL A 157 -12.05 12.48 0.31
C VAL A 157 -12.13 12.12 -1.18
N ARG A 158 -13.23 11.51 -1.63
CA ARG A 158 -13.44 11.18 -3.06
C ARG A 158 -13.41 12.40 -3.97
N ALA A 159 -14.03 13.51 -3.52
CA ALA A 159 -14.12 14.74 -4.31
C ALA A 159 -12.78 15.50 -4.43
N ALA A 160 -11.84 15.26 -3.52
CA ALA A 160 -10.53 15.91 -3.51
C ALA A 160 -9.51 15.24 -4.43
N LEU A 161 -9.80 14.05 -4.97
CA LEU A 161 -8.86 13.29 -5.79
C LEU A 161 -8.64 13.96 -7.16
N GLU A 162 -7.39 14.11 -7.57
CA GLU A 162 -7.02 14.55 -8.91
C GLU A 162 -7.35 13.48 -9.96
N PHE A 163 -7.14 12.20 -9.60
CA PHE A 163 -7.39 11.05 -10.48
C PHE A 163 -8.44 10.10 -9.87
N PRO A 164 -9.74 10.47 -9.92
CA PRO A 164 -10.78 9.64 -9.33
C PRO A 164 -10.90 8.29 -10.07
N PRO A 165 -11.12 7.17 -9.34
CA PRO A 165 -11.15 5.83 -9.92
C PRO A 165 -12.38 5.55 -10.81
N GLY A 166 -13.35 6.45 -10.89
CA GLY A 166 -14.61 6.23 -11.59
C GLY A 166 -15.50 5.20 -10.87
N ASP A 167 -16.44 4.60 -11.60
CA ASP A 167 -17.46 3.70 -11.05
C ASP A 167 -16.94 2.26 -10.86
N GLY A 168 -15.72 2.08 -10.39
CA GLY A 168 -15.14 0.74 -10.33
C GLY A 168 -14.28 0.45 -9.12
N TYR A 169 -14.37 -0.81 -8.68
CA TYR A 169 -13.39 -1.41 -7.79
C TYR A 169 -12.27 -2.04 -8.63
N GLY A 170 -11.08 -2.12 -8.09
CA GLY A 170 -9.97 -2.79 -8.75
C GLY A 170 -8.65 -2.57 -8.03
N ASN A 171 -7.72 -3.46 -8.27
CA ASN A 171 -6.38 -3.36 -7.74
C ASN A 171 -5.74 -2.04 -8.21
N GLY A 172 -5.04 -1.38 -7.32
CA GLY A 172 -4.39 -0.11 -7.61
C GLY A 172 -5.32 1.12 -7.61
N ARG A 173 -6.63 0.95 -7.38
CA ARG A 173 -7.61 2.06 -7.26
C ARG A 173 -7.89 2.42 -5.81
N LEU A 174 -6.88 2.39 -4.99
CA LEU A 174 -7.01 2.64 -3.56
C LEU A 174 -7.19 4.14 -3.30
N ILE A 175 -8.20 4.47 -2.49
CA ILE A 175 -8.42 5.81 -1.96
C ILE A 175 -8.09 5.76 -0.48
N LEU A 176 -7.16 6.60 -0.03
CA LEU A 176 -6.83 6.76 1.38
C LEU A 176 -7.29 8.12 1.89
N ASP A 177 -7.83 8.11 3.10
CA ASP A 177 -8.12 9.35 3.82
C ASP A 177 -6.80 10.05 4.21
N PRO A 178 -6.61 11.33 3.85
CA PRO A 178 -5.43 12.08 4.26
C PRO A 178 -5.37 12.32 5.78
N VAL A 179 -6.47 12.17 6.48
CA VAL A 179 -6.55 12.22 7.94
C VAL A 179 -6.50 10.80 8.50
N ASP A 180 -5.86 10.59 9.67
CA ASP A 180 -5.78 9.29 10.34
C ASP A 180 -7.13 8.86 10.94
N SER A 181 -8.17 8.86 10.10
CA SER A 181 -9.51 8.38 10.44
C SER A 181 -9.59 6.89 10.22
N ARG A 182 -9.70 6.13 11.29
CA ARG A 182 -9.65 4.66 11.26
C ARG A 182 -11.02 4.07 11.03
N ARG A 183 -11.23 3.52 9.85
CA ARG A 183 -12.48 2.87 9.44
C ARG A 183 -12.49 1.40 9.82
N GLY A 184 -13.66 0.92 10.19
CA GLY A 184 -13.87 -0.48 10.55
C GLY A 184 -15.33 -0.90 10.45
N PRO A 185 -15.62 -2.21 10.63
CA PRO A 185 -16.96 -2.78 10.47
C PRO A 185 -17.91 -2.49 11.65
N TYR A 186 -17.40 -2.01 12.78
CA TYR A 186 -18.18 -1.85 13.99
C TYR A 186 -18.75 -0.45 14.14
N SER A 187 -20.05 -0.36 14.46
CA SER A 187 -20.77 0.90 14.68
C SER A 187 -20.86 1.30 16.17
N ASP A 188 -20.51 0.40 17.05
CA ASP A 188 -20.71 0.51 18.50
C ASP A 188 -19.40 0.54 19.30
N ILE A 189 -18.35 1.08 18.70
CA ILE A 189 -17.07 1.26 19.39
C ILE A 189 -17.30 2.16 20.60
N PRO A 190 -17.07 1.67 21.83
CA PRO A 190 -17.35 2.45 23.02
C PRO A 190 -16.43 3.66 23.09
N ASN A 191 -16.99 4.83 22.92
CA ASN A 191 -16.37 6.09 23.33
C ASN A 191 -16.57 6.25 24.83
N ALA A 192 -15.88 5.47 25.66
CA ALA A 192 -15.90 5.65 27.07
C ALA A 192 -15.30 7.03 27.42
N PRO A 193 -15.94 7.85 28.28
CA PRO A 193 -15.41 9.13 28.68
C PRO A 193 -13.98 8.97 29.22
N GLY A 194 -13.01 9.62 28.57
CA GLY A 194 -11.59 9.55 28.95
C GLY A 194 -10.79 8.42 28.29
N MET A 195 -11.41 7.55 27.50
CA MET A 195 -10.72 6.55 26.67
C MET A 195 -10.97 6.83 25.19
N ASN A 196 -10.35 7.86 24.66
CA ASN A 196 -10.22 7.97 23.22
C ASN A 196 -9.08 7.07 22.77
N LEU A 197 -9.39 5.80 22.50
CA LEU A 197 -8.42 4.79 22.14
C LEU A 197 -7.78 5.06 20.77
N HIS A 198 -8.41 5.89 19.95
CA HIS A 198 -7.94 6.31 18.64
C HIS A 198 -7.77 7.85 18.58
N SER A 199 -7.12 8.43 19.60
CA SER A 199 -6.80 9.86 19.60
C SER A 199 -5.66 10.17 18.62
N PRO A 200 -5.76 11.26 17.85
CA PRO A 200 -6.80 12.28 17.89
C PRO A 200 -8.07 11.94 17.10
N THR A 201 -8.05 10.94 16.26
CA THR A 201 -9.13 10.60 15.34
C THR A 201 -9.99 9.45 15.84
N PRO A 202 -11.32 9.60 15.90
CA PRO A 202 -12.21 8.53 16.28
C PRO A 202 -12.22 7.41 15.25
N ALA A 203 -12.49 6.18 15.70
CA ALA A 203 -12.84 5.10 14.79
C ALA A 203 -14.18 5.40 14.12
N ILE A 204 -14.26 5.17 12.81
CA ILE A 204 -15.42 5.45 11.98
C ILE A 204 -16.00 4.12 11.48
N HIS A 205 -17.32 3.95 11.63
CA HIS A 205 -18.00 2.83 11.00
C HIS A 205 -18.04 3.02 9.48
N SER A 206 -17.61 2.01 8.73
CA SER A 206 -17.67 2.01 7.27
C SER A 206 -18.24 0.68 6.75
N PRO A 207 -19.36 0.71 6.02
CA PRO A 207 -19.91 -0.48 5.38
C PRO A 207 -18.96 -1.16 4.38
N PHE A 208 -18.03 -0.41 3.81
CA PHE A 208 -16.99 -0.93 2.93
C PHE A 208 -16.14 -2.01 3.63
N HIS A 209 -15.84 -1.83 4.91
CA HIS A 209 -15.06 -2.78 5.72
C HIS A 209 -15.87 -3.98 6.24
N GLN A 210 -17.15 -4.05 5.97
CA GLN A 210 -18.01 -5.21 6.35
C GLN A 210 -18.08 -6.29 5.28
N ARG A 211 -17.57 -6.03 4.09
CA ARG A 211 -17.80 -6.87 2.90
C ARG A 211 -16.62 -7.78 2.55
N SER A 212 -15.66 -7.89 3.44
CA SER A 212 -14.50 -8.78 3.26
C SER A 212 -14.81 -10.22 3.67
#